data_0014b3384c5d2964cd00a850011cb137
#
_entry.id   0014b3384c5d2964cd00a850011cb137
#
_cell.length_a   1.000
_cell.length_b   1.000
_cell.length_c   1.000
_cell.angle_alpha   90.00
_cell.angle_beta   90.00
_cell.angle_gamma   90.00
#
_symmetry.space_group_name_H-M   'P 1'
#
loop_
_entity.id
_entity.type
_entity.pdbx_description
1 polymer ?
#
loop_
_entity_poly.entity_id
_entity_poly.type
_entity_poly.pdbx_seq_one_letter_code
_entity_poly.pdbx_strand_id
1 'polypeptide(L)'
;MLKNSENMSNVNSSKIIGIQFSILSPEEIRKGSVAEITSKEAYINNKPVINGLFDPRMGVLEPGLICPTDGLDYMQTPGYFGHIELARPVFYIQYLSTIQKVLRCVCFKCS
;
A
#
# COMPACT_ATOMS: atom_id res chain seq x y z
N MET A 1 30.73 -33.46 -24.13
CA MET A 1 30.69 -32.04 -24.52
C MET A 1 29.39 -31.43 -23.99
N LEU A 2 29.42 -30.95 -22.77
CA LEU A 2 28.27 -30.36 -22.09
C LEU A 2 28.31 -28.86 -22.37
N LYS A 3 27.32 -28.32 -23.06
CA LYS A 3 27.09 -26.90 -23.22
C LYS A 3 26.32 -26.40 -22.01
N ASN A 4 26.99 -25.76 -21.08
CA ASN A 4 26.37 -24.94 -20.06
C ASN A 4 25.80 -23.68 -20.73
N SER A 5 24.49 -23.64 -20.88
CA SER A 5 23.80 -22.40 -21.17
C SER A 5 23.61 -21.65 -19.83
N GLU A 6 24.53 -20.78 -19.49
CA GLU A 6 24.37 -19.80 -18.42
C GLU A 6 23.33 -18.79 -18.88
N ASN A 7 22.09 -18.98 -18.43
CA ASN A 7 21.09 -17.92 -18.39
C ASN A 7 21.50 -16.95 -17.27
N MET A 8 22.37 -16.02 -17.59
CA MET A 8 22.55 -14.82 -16.79
C MET A 8 21.26 -13.99 -16.88
N SER A 9 20.36 -14.22 -15.94
CA SER A 9 19.30 -13.28 -15.65
C SER A 9 19.97 -11.95 -15.28
N ASN A 10 19.74 -10.90 -16.06
CA ASN A 10 20.16 -9.55 -15.78
C ASN A 10 19.42 -9.09 -14.51
N VAL A 11 19.98 -9.39 -13.36
CA VAL A 11 19.52 -8.86 -12.08
C VAL A 11 19.99 -7.41 -12.04
N ASN A 12 19.09 -6.50 -12.36
CA ASN A 12 19.32 -5.07 -12.14
C ASN A 12 19.45 -4.83 -10.65
N SER A 13 20.66 -4.93 -10.13
CA SER A 13 20.94 -4.57 -8.74
C SER A 13 20.98 -3.06 -8.61
N SER A 14 20.19 -2.50 -7.68
CA SER A 14 20.22 -1.09 -7.32
C SER A 14 20.73 -0.93 -5.89
N LYS A 15 21.49 0.13 -5.65
CA LYS A 15 22.01 0.47 -4.33
C LYS A 15 21.16 1.59 -3.73
N ILE A 16 20.65 1.38 -2.52
CA ILE A 16 19.96 2.43 -1.76
C ILE A 16 20.99 3.43 -1.27
N ILE A 17 20.88 4.70 -1.69
CA ILE A 17 21.79 5.81 -1.29
C ILE A 17 21.20 6.67 -0.18
N GLY A 18 19.89 6.58 0.08
CA GLY A 18 19.22 7.33 1.12
C GLY A 18 17.72 7.06 1.16
N ILE A 19 17.06 7.56 2.20
CA ILE A 19 15.62 7.48 2.38
C ILE A 19 15.12 8.90 2.63
N GLN A 20 14.07 9.30 1.90
CA GLN A 20 13.39 10.58 2.08
C GLN A 20 11.93 10.32 2.50
N PHE A 21 11.52 10.93 3.61
CA PHE A 21 10.12 10.91 4.04
C PHE A 21 9.34 12.03 3.34
N SER A 22 8.21 11.68 2.76
CA SER A 22 7.33 12.62 2.07
C SER A 22 5.86 12.21 2.24
N ILE A 23 4.95 13.08 1.80
CA ILE A 23 3.53 12.76 1.70
C ILE A 23 3.30 12.10 0.35
N LEU A 24 2.66 10.93 0.35
CA LEU A 24 2.32 10.21 -0.87
C LEU A 24 1.13 10.87 -1.57
N SER A 25 1.21 10.97 -2.89
CA SER A 25 0.07 11.38 -3.71
C SER A 25 -0.97 10.25 -3.80
N PRO A 26 -2.24 10.54 -4.13
CA PRO A 26 -3.25 9.52 -4.36
C PRO A 26 -2.84 8.47 -5.40
N GLU A 27 -2.17 8.90 -6.47
CA GLU A 27 -1.66 8.01 -7.52
C GLU A 27 -0.58 7.06 -7.01
N GLU A 28 0.34 7.55 -6.18
CA GLU A 28 1.38 6.74 -5.55
C GLU A 28 0.77 5.71 -4.59
N ILE A 29 -0.26 6.11 -3.82
CA ILE A 29 -0.97 5.21 -2.91
C ILE A 29 -1.67 4.10 -3.69
N ARG A 30 -2.41 4.43 -4.75
CA ARG A 30 -3.08 3.43 -5.60
C ARG A 30 -2.09 2.47 -6.25
N LYS A 31 -0.98 3.01 -6.76
CA LYS A 31 0.07 2.21 -7.42
C LYS A 31 0.76 1.24 -6.46
N GLY A 32 0.97 1.64 -5.21
CA GLY A 32 1.59 0.81 -4.17
C GLY A 32 0.63 -0.13 -3.45
N SER A 33 -0.69 -0.02 -3.70
CA SER A 33 -1.71 -0.81 -3.03
C SER A 33 -1.94 -2.16 -3.70
N VAL A 34 -2.12 -3.20 -2.90
CA VAL A 34 -2.46 -4.56 -3.37
C VAL A 34 -3.96 -4.83 -3.35
N ALA A 35 -4.73 -4.03 -2.62
CA ALA A 35 -6.16 -4.23 -2.45
C ALA A 35 -6.91 -2.91 -2.22
N GLU A 36 -8.06 -2.75 -2.86
CA GLU A 36 -9.02 -1.71 -2.54
C GLU A 36 -10.01 -2.24 -1.50
N ILE A 37 -10.18 -1.50 -0.40
CA ILE A 37 -11.06 -1.89 0.70
C ILE A 37 -12.41 -1.22 0.50
N THR A 38 -13.42 -2.04 0.23
CA THR A 38 -14.80 -1.58 -0.02
C THR A 38 -15.82 -2.19 0.93
N SER A 39 -15.48 -3.33 1.57
CA SER A 39 -16.38 -4.04 2.48
C SER A 39 -16.25 -3.52 3.90
N LYS A 40 -17.38 -3.39 4.58
CA LYS A 40 -17.45 -3.08 6.02
C LYS A 40 -17.08 -4.28 6.89
N GLU A 41 -17.26 -5.47 6.36
CA GLU A 41 -17.06 -6.71 7.09
C GLU A 41 -15.61 -7.17 6.98
N ALA A 42 -15.01 -7.49 8.11
CA ALA A 42 -13.66 -8.02 8.18
C ALA A 42 -13.65 -9.55 8.01
N TYR A 43 -14.62 -10.23 8.61
CA TYR A 43 -14.78 -11.68 8.59
C TYR A 43 -16.21 -12.09 8.29
N ILE A 44 -16.36 -13.15 7.49
CA ILE A 44 -17.64 -13.87 7.31
C ILE A 44 -17.35 -15.34 7.56
N ASN A 45 -18.14 -15.96 8.45
CA ASN A 45 -17.97 -17.37 8.84
C ASN A 45 -16.53 -17.72 9.25
N ASN A 46 -15.91 -16.88 10.06
CA ASN A 46 -14.51 -17.00 10.51
C ASN A 46 -13.46 -17.01 9.37
N LYS A 47 -13.83 -16.52 8.20
CA LYS A 47 -12.88 -16.35 7.08
C LYS A 47 -12.73 -14.87 6.75
N PRO A 48 -11.51 -14.40 6.47
CA PRO A 48 -11.28 -13.02 6.06
C PRO A 48 -11.99 -12.74 4.73
N VAL A 49 -12.61 -11.56 4.66
CA VAL A 49 -13.37 -11.13 3.47
C VAL A 49 -12.46 -10.43 2.48
N ILE A 50 -12.58 -10.79 1.21
CA ILE A 50 -11.91 -10.08 0.12
C ILE A 50 -12.48 -8.65 0.03
N ASN A 51 -11.62 -7.66 -0.16
CA ASN A 51 -11.93 -6.23 -0.10
C ASN A 51 -12.37 -5.75 1.29
N GLY A 52 -12.15 -6.54 2.33
CA GLY A 52 -12.34 -6.16 3.73
C GLY A 52 -11.03 -5.72 4.39
N LEU A 53 -11.12 -5.27 5.64
CA LEU A 53 -9.95 -4.79 6.40
C LEU A 53 -8.88 -5.88 6.66
N PHE A 54 -9.26 -7.15 6.59
CA PHE A 54 -8.35 -8.30 6.72
C PHE A 54 -8.19 -9.07 5.41
N ASP A 55 -8.23 -8.36 4.29
CA ASP A 55 -8.04 -8.99 2.98
C ASP A 55 -6.70 -9.75 2.93
N PRO A 56 -6.70 -11.04 2.57
CA PRO A 56 -5.50 -11.87 2.55
C PRO A 56 -4.39 -11.34 1.64
N ARG A 57 -4.72 -10.54 0.64
CA ARG A 57 -3.73 -9.90 -0.26
C ARG A 57 -2.81 -8.91 0.46
N MET A 58 -3.28 -8.33 1.57
CA MET A 58 -2.46 -7.44 2.41
C MET A 58 -1.54 -8.20 3.37
N GLY A 59 -1.74 -9.50 3.51
CA GLY A 59 -0.98 -10.38 4.38
C GLY A 59 -1.90 -11.33 5.13
N VAL A 60 -1.35 -12.45 5.58
CA VAL A 60 -2.08 -13.47 6.31
C VAL A 60 -1.65 -13.47 7.77
N LEU A 61 -2.61 -13.68 8.68
CA LEU A 61 -2.39 -13.66 10.13
C LEU A 61 -2.54 -15.04 10.77
N GLU A 62 -3.14 -16.00 10.06
CA GLU A 62 -3.46 -17.31 10.60
C GLU A 62 -2.51 -18.39 10.09
N PRO A 63 -2.13 -19.35 10.95
CA PRO A 63 -1.35 -20.50 10.52
C PRO A 63 -2.07 -21.31 9.44
N GLY A 64 -1.33 -21.75 8.43
CA GLY A 64 -1.86 -22.55 7.33
C GLY A 64 -2.43 -21.74 6.17
N LEU A 65 -2.52 -20.41 6.28
CA LEU A 65 -2.82 -19.55 5.15
C LEU A 65 -1.55 -19.05 4.47
N ILE A 66 -1.62 -18.88 3.17
CA ILE A 66 -0.54 -18.35 2.33
C ILE A 66 -0.99 -17.03 1.74
N CYS A 67 -0.13 -16.03 1.83
CA CYS A 67 -0.38 -14.72 1.25
C CYS A 67 -0.37 -14.82 -0.29
N PRO A 68 -1.45 -14.46 -0.99
CA PRO A 68 -1.50 -14.57 -2.44
C PRO A 68 -0.60 -13.54 -3.16
N THR A 69 -0.13 -12.52 -2.47
CA THR A 69 0.72 -11.48 -3.05
C THR A 69 2.17 -11.93 -3.18
N ASP A 70 2.72 -12.60 -2.17
CA ASP A 70 4.13 -13.03 -2.11
C ASP A 70 4.33 -14.54 -1.98
N GLY A 71 3.27 -15.31 -1.72
CA GLY A 71 3.35 -16.76 -1.53
C GLY A 71 3.97 -17.20 -0.20
N LEU A 72 4.13 -16.28 0.76
CA LEU A 72 4.73 -16.55 2.06
C LEU A 72 3.66 -16.83 3.13
N ASP A 73 4.09 -17.48 4.21
CA ASP A 73 3.23 -17.76 5.36
C ASP A 73 3.13 -16.55 6.31
N TYR A 74 2.30 -16.68 7.35
CA TYR A 74 2.03 -15.62 8.31
C TYR A 74 3.26 -15.16 9.11
N MET A 75 4.33 -15.97 9.21
CA MET A 75 5.56 -15.60 9.90
C MET A 75 6.58 -14.90 9.00
N GLN A 76 6.50 -15.11 7.70
CA GLN A 76 7.49 -14.65 6.73
C GLN A 76 7.01 -13.43 5.94
N THR A 77 5.70 -13.29 5.74
CA THR A 77 5.17 -12.15 4.98
C THR A 77 5.37 -10.84 5.73
N PRO A 78 5.96 -9.81 5.09
CA PRO A 78 6.10 -8.48 5.70
C PRO A 78 4.79 -7.71 5.78
N GLY A 79 3.77 -8.14 5.05
CA GLY A 79 2.53 -7.41 4.85
C GLY A 79 2.61 -6.35 3.74
N TYR A 80 1.45 -5.99 3.21
CA TYR A 80 1.30 -5.04 2.10
C TYR A 80 0.22 -4.02 2.41
N PHE A 81 0.34 -2.84 1.81
CA PHE A 81 -0.65 -1.78 1.97
C PHE A 81 -1.84 -1.99 1.04
N GLY A 82 -3.04 -1.78 1.57
CA GLY A 82 -4.24 -1.53 0.80
C GLY A 82 -4.61 -0.05 0.82
N HIS A 83 -5.66 0.32 0.13
CA HIS A 83 -6.18 1.68 0.13
C HIS A 83 -7.70 1.71 0.22
N ILE A 84 -8.22 2.85 0.65
CA ILE A 84 -9.65 3.14 0.70
C ILE A 84 -9.89 4.39 -0.13
N GLU A 85 -10.76 4.29 -1.15
CA GLU A 85 -11.21 5.46 -1.89
C GLU A 85 -12.26 6.21 -1.07
N LEU A 86 -11.99 7.47 -0.79
CA LEU A 86 -12.93 8.32 -0.09
C LEU A 86 -13.90 8.96 -1.08
N ALA A 87 -15.18 9.05 -0.71
CA ALA A 87 -16.21 9.70 -1.54
C ALA A 87 -15.90 11.18 -1.82
N ARG A 88 -15.19 11.84 -0.91
CA ARG A 88 -14.72 13.22 -1.05
C ARG A 88 -13.32 13.33 -0.44
N PRO A 89 -12.43 14.16 -1.02
CA PRO A 89 -11.15 14.47 -0.42
C PRO A 89 -11.32 15.08 0.96
N VAL A 90 -10.45 14.71 1.91
CA VAL A 90 -10.42 15.27 3.26
C VAL A 90 -9.04 15.86 3.53
N PHE A 91 -8.99 16.87 4.39
CA PHE A 91 -7.72 17.44 4.83
C PHE A 91 -6.94 16.44 5.69
N TYR A 92 -5.63 16.42 5.49
CA TYR A 92 -4.74 15.62 6.30
C TYR A 92 -4.59 16.25 7.69
N ILE A 93 -5.19 15.63 8.70
CA ILE A 93 -5.35 16.20 10.06
C ILE A 93 -4.02 16.59 10.70
N GLN A 94 -2.96 15.81 10.50
CA GLN A 94 -1.64 16.09 11.08
C GLN A 94 -1.02 17.40 10.57
N TYR A 95 -1.44 17.88 9.39
CA TYR A 95 -0.97 19.11 8.77
C TYR A 95 -2.00 20.22 8.78
N LEU A 96 -3.03 20.13 9.63
CA LEU A 96 -4.12 21.11 9.67
C LEU A 96 -3.60 22.53 9.95
N SER A 97 -2.64 22.69 10.85
CA SER A 97 -2.02 23.98 11.15
C SER A 97 -1.27 24.58 9.95
N THR A 98 -0.61 23.74 9.17
CA THR A 98 0.08 24.16 7.94
C THR A 98 -0.93 24.54 6.86
N ILE A 99 -1.98 23.75 6.68
CA ILE A 99 -3.09 24.03 5.76
C ILE A 99 -3.72 25.38 6.09
N GLN A 100 -3.98 25.65 7.36
CA GLN A 100 -4.53 26.95 7.80
C GLN A 100 -3.61 28.12 7.44
N LYS A 101 -2.29 27.98 7.63
CA LYS A 101 -1.33 29.02 7.25
C LYS A 101 -1.33 29.27 5.74
N VAL A 102 -1.36 28.23 4.94
CA VAL A 102 -1.42 28.34 3.46
C VAL A 102 -2.72 29.00 3.02
N LEU A 103 -3.87 28.61 3.58
CA LEU A 103 -5.17 29.18 3.25
C LEU A 103 -5.28 30.68 3.61
N ARG A 104 -4.57 31.13 4.65
CA ARG A 104 -4.51 32.56 5.00
C ARG A 104 -3.76 33.40 3.97
N CYS A 105 -2.92 32.79 3.15
CA CYS A 105 -2.17 33.48 2.09
C CYS A 105 -2.94 33.55 0.77
N VAL A 106 -4.09 32.86 0.65
CA VAL A 106 -4.90 32.82 -0.57
C VAL A 106 -5.99 33.88 -0.54
N CYS A 107 -6.10 34.64 -1.61
CA CYS A 107 -7.14 35.63 -1.76
C CYS A 107 -8.46 34.98 -2.20
N PHE A 108 -9.59 35.36 -1.56
CA PHE A 108 -10.91 34.84 -1.93
C PHE A 108 -11.42 35.29 -3.31
N LYS A 109 -10.86 36.41 -3.86
CA LYS A 109 -11.31 36.97 -5.13
C LYS A 109 -10.50 36.50 -6.33
N CYS A 110 -9.21 36.25 -6.14
CA CYS A 110 -8.31 35.93 -7.25
C CYS A 110 -7.53 34.63 -7.08
N SER A 111 -7.72 33.93 -5.93
CA SER A 111 -7.05 32.66 -5.53
C SER A 111 -5.69 32.41 -6.17
#